data_df3379f56e7a682b065dde33d2468020
#
_entry.id   df3379f56e7a682b065dde33d2468020
#
_cell.length_a   1.000
_cell.length_b   1.000
_cell.length_c   1.000
_cell.angle_alpha   90.00
_cell.angle_beta   90.00
_cell.angle_gamma   90.00
#
_symmetry.space_group_name_H-M   'P 1'
#
loop_
_entity.id
_entity.type
_entity.pdbx_description
1 polymer ?
#
loop_
_entity_poly.entity_id
_entity_poly.type
_entity_poly.pdbx_seq_one_letter_code
_entity_poly.pdbx_strand_id
1 'polypeptide(L)'
;MKTLFLAASALLASALCALPARAADPDPASCQLVRMGDAGWTDATAVTNLTANILQGMGYRTKTPMIALSVAYLSQQIKQLDVFMSDWEPSAASVVGPYLQKGAVERLTTNLSGAHYTLAVPDYVTAAGLRDFKDIAGWADKLHSTIYGIEPGNDGNRLLLGMVQHNDFGLGKFKVNESSEQGMLSQVSRAIAAQQPIVFLAWEPHPMNMHFHITYLTGGDKIFGASASVNTIVRNGYAQECPNVGRLLKQLVFTVQAENEMMQAISENHVPAPLATKQWLKAHPEVLDKWLAGVVTTDGAPALPAVRAFLGLQ
;
A
#
# COMPACT_ATOMS: atom_id res chain seq x y z
N MET A 1 -22.13 -61.09 -60.93
CA MET A 1 -21.35 -59.88 -61.00
C MET A 1 -21.70 -59.08 -59.75
N LYS A 2 -20.85 -59.14 -58.75
CA LYS A 2 -20.99 -58.43 -57.43
C LYS A 2 -19.83 -57.48 -57.32
N THR A 3 -20.10 -56.21 -57.37
CA THR A 3 -19.09 -55.13 -57.18
C THR A 3 -18.98 -54.79 -55.71
N LEU A 4 -17.77 -54.98 -55.13
CA LEU A 4 -17.39 -54.52 -53.79
C LEU A 4 -17.02 -53.04 -53.86
N PHE A 5 -17.63 -52.22 -52.98
CA PHE A 5 -17.19 -50.86 -52.68
C PHE A 5 -16.31 -50.92 -51.44
N LEU A 6 -15.00 -50.56 -51.58
CA LEU A 6 -14.12 -50.27 -50.46
C LEU A 6 -14.33 -48.79 -50.04
N ALA A 7 -14.78 -48.60 -48.80
CA ALA A 7 -14.77 -47.26 -48.16
C ALA A 7 -13.43 -47.05 -47.43
N ALA A 8 -12.64 -46.12 -47.92
CA ALA A 8 -11.41 -45.68 -47.24
C ALA A 8 -11.76 -44.57 -46.25
N SER A 9 -11.69 -44.87 -44.92
CA SER A 9 -11.83 -43.90 -43.87
C SER A 9 -10.47 -43.20 -43.62
N ALA A 10 -10.38 -41.92 -44.00
CA ALA A 10 -9.22 -41.07 -43.69
C ALA A 10 -9.36 -40.51 -42.26
N LEU A 11 -8.57 -40.99 -41.33
CA LEU A 11 -8.39 -40.38 -39.99
C LEU A 11 -7.52 -39.13 -40.16
N LEU A 12 -8.12 -37.92 -40.06
CA LEU A 12 -7.37 -36.68 -39.83
C LEU A 12 -6.97 -36.63 -38.37
N ALA A 13 -5.66 -36.89 -38.09
CA ALA A 13 -5.08 -36.62 -36.81
C ALA A 13 -4.81 -35.10 -36.68
N SER A 14 -5.67 -34.38 -35.95
CA SER A 14 -5.48 -32.99 -35.58
C SER A 14 -4.39 -32.90 -34.51
N ALA A 15 -3.14 -32.65 -34.91
CA ALA A 15 -2.07 -32.29 -34.00
C ALA A 15 -2.35 -30.89 -33.46
N LEU A 16 -2.90 -30.79 -32.26
CA LEU A 16 -2.90 -29.55 -31.47
C LEU A 16 -1.43 -29.23 -31.17
N CYS A 17 -0.85 -28.31 -31.93
CA CYS A 17 0.38 -27.62 -31.53
C CYS A 17 0.08 -26.78 -30.27
N ALA A 18 0.36 -27.35 -29.09
CA ALA A 18 0.46 -26.55 -27.86
C ALA A 18 1.64 -25.59 -28.09
N LEU A 19 1.33 -24.33 -28.42
CA LEU A 19 2.33 -23.26 -28.40
C LEU A 19 2.88 -23.20 -26.95
N PRO A 20 4.20 -23.36 -26.74
CA PRO A 20 4.78 -23.18 -25.42
C PRO A 20 4.43 -21.75 -24.98
N ALA A 21 3.83 -21.61 -23.81
CA ALA A 21 3.66 -20.32 -23.17
C ALA A 21 5.06 -19.70 -23.06
N ARG A 22 5.31 -18.69 -23.92
CA ARG A 22 6.61 -18.03 -23.97
C ARG A 22 6.81 -17.37 -22.59
N ALA A 23 7.81 -17.82 -21.85
CA ALA A 23 8.25 -17.12 -20.65
C ALA A 23 8.53 -15.66 -21.03
N ALA A 24 8.20 -14.73 -20.15
CA ALA A 24 8.53 -13.32 -20.39
C ALA A 24 10.04 -13.19 -20.57
N ASP A 25 10.47 -12.28 -21.44
CA ASP A 25 11.90 -11.96 -21.56
C ASP A 25 12.34 -11.25 -20.27
N PRO A 26 13.58 -11.49 -19.77
CA PRO A 26 14.09 -10.77 -18.60
C PRO A 26 14.22 -9.28 -18.91
N ASP A 27 14.13 -8.46 -17.86
CA ASP A 27 14.33 -7.03 -17.99
C ASP A 27 15.78 -6.68 -18.41
N PRO A 28 16.00 -5.56 -19.10
CA PRO A 28 17.34 -5.11 -19.45
C PRO A 28 18.17 -4.80 -18.19
N ALA A 29 19.49 -4.79 -18.31
CA ALA A 29 20.44 -4.57 -17.20
C ALA A 29 20.18 -3.26 -16.43
N SER A 30 19.66 -2.22 -17.10
CA SER A 30 19.25 -0.96 -16.48
C SER A 30 18.15 -1.11 -15.40
N CYS A 31 17.37 -2.18 -15.47
CA CYS A 31 16.28 -2.48 -14.53
C CYS A 31 16.71 -3.37 -13.35
N GLN A 32 17.97 -3.83 -13.30
CA GLN A 32 18.44 -4.72 -12.23
C GLN A 32 18.48 -4.07 -10.85
N LEU A 33 18.43 -2.73 -10.76
CA LEU A 33 18.27 -1.99 -9.54
C LEU A 33 16.89 -1.35 -9.50
N VAL A 34 16.05 -1.76 -8.55
CA VAL A 34 14.72 -1.19 -8.32
C VAL A 34 14.77 -0.27 -7.11
N ARG A 35 14.40 1.00 -7.30
CA ARG A 35 14.39 2.03 -6.25
C ARG A 35 12.94 2.27 -5.83
N MET A 36 12.61 1.86 -4.61
CA MET A 36 11.24 1.95 -4.07
C MET A 36 11.22 2.89 -2.87
N GLY A 37 10.31 3.88 -2.86
CA GLY A 37 10.15 4.81 -1.75
C GLY A 37 9.40 4.18 -0.60
N ASP A 38 9.87 4.41 0.63
CA ASP A 38 9.20 4.04 1.87
C ASP A 38 8.82 5.34 2.60
N ALA A 39 7.52 5.59 2.82
CA ALA A 39 7.06 6.79 3.51
C ALA A 39 7.37 6.77 5.03
N GLY A 40 7.77 5.61 5.57
CA GLY A 40 8.02 5.41 6.98
C GLY A 40 6.75 5.10 7.79
N TRP A 41 5.61 4.99 7.13
CA TRP A 41 4.39 4.44 7.74
C TRP A 41 4.53 2.93 7.80
N THR A 42 3.94 2.32 8.83
CA THR A 42 4.14 0.88 9.05
C THR A 42 3.62 0.03 7.87
N ASP A 43 2.50 0.42 7.23
CA ASP A 43 1.97 -0.20 6.01
C ASP A 43 2.93 -0.03 4.82
N ALA A 44 3.41 1.20 4.57
CA ALA A 44 4.36 1.51 3.51
C ALA A 44 5.65 0.69 3.65
N THR A 45 6.17 0.62 4.87
CA THR A 45 7.36 -0.16 5.22
C THR A 45 7.11 -1.66 4.99
N ALA A 46 5.93 -2.18 5.38
CA ALA A 46 5.57 -3.59 5.19
C ALA A 46 5.53 -3.96 3.69
N VAL A 47 4.73 -3.26 2.87
CA VAL A 47 4.57 -3.60 1.45
C VAL A 47 5.85 -3.38 0.64
N THR A 48 6.63 -2.34 0.97
CA THR A 48 7.91 -2.05 0.33
C THR A 48 8.93 -3.15 0.61
N ASN A 49 9.05 -3.60 1.87
CA ASN A 49 10.00 -4.67 2.24
C ASN A 49 9.56 -6.05 1.76
N LEU A 50 8.26 -6.34 1.72
CA LEU A 50 7.75 -7.56 1.10
C LEU A 50 8.15 -7.62 -0.38
N THR A 51 7.90 -6.53 -1.10
CA THR A 51 8.25 -6.40 -2.53
C THR A 51 9.76 -6.53 -2.74
N ALA A 52 10.57 -5.91 -1.86
CA ALA A 52 12.02 -6.05 -1.90
C ALA A 52 12.48 -7.51 -1.72
N ASN A 53 11.87 -8.26 -0.80
CA ASN A 53 12.18 -9.68 -0.60
C ASN A 53 11.88 -10.52 -1.85
N ILE A 54 10.75 -10.27 -2.53
CA ILE A 54 10.40 -10.97 -3.77
C ILE A 54 11.40 -10.62 -4.87
N LEU A 55 11.69 -9.33 -5.09
CA LEU A 55 12.64 -8.86 -6.10
C LEU A 55 14.05 -9.44 -5.86
N GLN A 56 14.51 -9.49 -4.62
CA GLN A 56 15.79 -10.10 -4.26
C GLN A 56 15.82 -11.61 -4.57
N GLY A 57 14.72 -12.31 -4.28
CA GLY A 57 14.56 -13.72 -4.67
C GLY A 57 14.58 -13.95 -6.18
N MET A 58 14.22 -12.92 -6.97
CA MET A 58 14.31 -12.93 -8.45
C MET A 58 15.68 -12.50 -8.98
N GLY A 59 16.63 -12.12 -8.11
CA GLY A 59 17.97 -11.67 -8.49
C GLY A 59 18.12 -10.16 -8.70
N TYR A 60 17.08 -9.35 -8.48
CA TYR A 60 17.18 -7.89 -8.52
C TYR A 60 17.84 -7.33 -7.26
N ARG A 61 18.50 -6.19 -7.42
CA ARG A 61 18.95 -5.36 -6.30
C ARG A 61 17.85 -4.36 -5.96
N THR A 62 17.69 -4.04 -4.69
CA THR A 62 16.70 -3.07 -4.24
C THR A 62 17.32 -1.95 -3.44
N LYS A 63 16.75 -0.74 -3.52
CA LYS A 63 16.98 0.37 -2.60
C LYS A 63 15.63 0.87 -2.12
N THR A 64 15.49 1.01 -0.82
CA THR A 64 14.24 1.44 -0.17
C THR A 64 14.51 2.66 0.72
N PRO A 65 14.83 3.84 0.12
CA PRO A 65 15.04 5.05 0.91
C PRO A 65 13.75 5.47 1.61
N MET A 66 13.86 5.85 2.89
CA MET A 66 12.77 6.55 3.57
C MET A 66 12.63 7.96 2.98
N ILE A 67 11.42 8.32 2.55
CA ILE A 67 11.20 9.52 1.76
C ILE A 67 9.78 10.08 2.01
N ALA A 68 9.66 11.37 2.24
CA ALA A 68 8.37 12.01 2.41
C ALA A 68 7.51 11.92 1.13
N LEU A 69 6.19 11.83 1.28
CA LEU A 69 5.22 11.64 0.20
C LEU A 69 5.45 12.59 -1.00
N SER A 70 5.54 13.89 -0.74
CA SER A 70 5.74 14.89 -1.80
C SER A 70 7.08 14.75 -2.52
N VAL A 71 8.11 14.29 -1.81
CA VAL A 71 9.46 14.08 -2.36
C VAL A 71 9.50 12.79 -3.17
N ALA A 72 8.66 11.78 -2.85
CA ALA A 72 8.57 10.56 -3.63
C ALA A 72 8.16 10.83 -5.09
N TYR A 73 7.08 11.58 -5.32
CA TYR A 73 6.63 11.91 -6.68
C TYR A 73 7.60 12.82 -7.44
N LEU A 74 8.24 13.78 -6.75
CA LEU A 74 9.30 14.58 -7.34
C LEU A 74 10.49 13.71 -7.77
N SER A 75 10.90 12.78 -6.90
CA SER A 75 12.01 11.86 -7.19
C SER A 75 11.69 10.91 -8.35
N GLN A 76 10.43 10.50 -8.51
CA GLN A 76 9.96 9.75 -9.69
C GLN A 76 10.02 10.60 -10.95
N GLN A 77 9.57 11.86 -10.89
CA GLN A 77 9.62 12.79 -12.04
C GLN A 77 11.05 12.99 -12.55
N ILE A 78 12.04 13.11 -11.66
CA ILE A 78 13.45 13.27 -12.03
C ILE A 78 14.21 11.93 -12.15
N LYS A 79 13.48 10.81 -12.18
CA LYS A 79 14.01 9.44 -12.34
C LYS A 79 15.01 8.99 -11.28
N GLN A 80 14.93 9.52 -10.07
CA GLN A 80 15.71 9.09 -8.90
C GLN A 80 15.01 7.99 -8.09
N LEU A 81 13.70 7.83 -8.28
CA LEU A 81 12.86 6.79 -7.70
C LEU A 81 12.06 6.10 -8.81
N ASP A 82 11.86 4.80 -8.72
CA ASP A 82 11.14 4.02 -9.73
C ASP A 82 9.69 3.75 -9.31
N VAL A 83 9.48 3.40 -8.04
CA VAL A 83 8.22 2.88 -7.52
C VAL A 83 7.89 3.53 -6.19
N PHE A 84 6.61 3.85 -5.97
CA PHE A 84 6.03 4.22 -4.69
C PHE A 84 4.70 3.47 -4.52
N MET A 85 4.56 2.68 -3.44
CA MET A 85 3.46 1.72 -3.29
C MET A 85 2.38 2.15 -2.29
N SER A 86 2.50 3.37 -1.74
CA SER A 86 1.64 3.84 -0.65
C SER A 86 0.95 5.17 -1.00
N ASP A 87 0.40 5.23 -2.24
CA ASP A 87 -0.42 6.36 -2.69
C ASP A 87 -1.86 6.16 -2.21
N TRP A 88 -2.19 6.77 -1.07
CA TRP A 88 -3.50 6.67 -0.42
C TRP A 88 -4.51 7.62 -1.06
N GLU A 89 -5.47 7.09 -1.79
CA GLU A 89 -6.53 7.88 -2.42
C GLU A 89 -7.87 7.75 -1.65
N PRO A 90 -8.63 8.86 -1.53
CA PRO A 90 -8.44 10.15 -2.22
C PRO A 90 -7.58 11.19 -1.48
N SER A 91 -7.02 10.87 -0.30
CA SER A 91 -6.28 11.86 0.51
C SER A 91 -5.05 12.43 -0.19
N ALA A 92 -4.30 11.61 -0.93
CA ALA A 92 -3.12 12.03 -1.68
C ALA A 92 -3.44 12.73 -3.02
N ALA A 93 -4.70 12.79 -3.46
CA ALA A 93 -5.08 13.29 -4.78
C ALA A 93 -4.52 14.69 -5.11
N SER A 94 -4.49 15.58 -4.12
CA SER A 94 -3.93 16.94 -4.29
C SER A 94 -2.41 16.96 -4.42
N VAL A 95 -1.72 15.93 -3.95
CA VAL A 95 -0.26 15.80 -3.98
C VAL A 95 0.19 15.11 -5.26
N VAL A 96 -0.38 13.95 -5.59
CA VAL A 96 -0.03 13.15 -6.77
C VAL A 96 -0.62 13.73 -8.06
N GLY A 97 -1.80 14.33 -8.00
CA GLY A 97 -2.56 14.82 -9.16
C GLY A 97 -1.75 15.66 -10.15
N PRO A 98 -0.98 16.67 -9.73
CA PRO A 98 -0.15 17.47 -10.64
C PRO A 98 0.90 16.65 -11.41
N TYR A 99 1.43 15.57 -10.82
CA TYR A 99 2.41 14.68 -11.46
C TYR A 99 1.74 13.74 -12.46
N LEU A 100 0.55 13.22 -12.13
CA LEU A 100 -0.26 12.40 -13.04
C LEU A 100 -0.70 13.24 -14.26
N GLN A 101 -1.19 14.46 -14.04
CA GLN A 101 -1.62 15.36 -15.14
C GLN A 101 -0.49 15.73 -16.11
N LYS A 102 0.73 15.88 -15.60
CA LYS A 102 1.92 16.15 -16.42
C LYS A 102 2.50 14.88 -17.06
N GLY A 103 1.96 13.71 -16.78
CA GLY A 103 2.54 12.44 -17.23
C GLY A 103 3.93 12.17 -16.64
N ALA A 104 4.26 12.71 -15.47
CA ALA A 104 5.54 12.49 -14.81
C ALA A 104 5.57 11.15 -14.07
N VAL A 105 4.42 10.71 -13.61
CA VAL A 105 4.20 9.41 -12.94
C VAL A 105 2.96 8.72 -13.53
N GLU A 106 2.86 7.42 -13.32
CA GLU A 106 1.74 6.58 -13.75
C GLU A 106 1.19 5.81 -12.56
N ARG A 107 -0.16 5.77 -12.42
CA ARG A 107 -0.82 4.82 -11.53
C ARG A 107 -0.81 3.45 -12.20
N LEU A 108 -0.05 2.52 -11.65
CA LEU A 108 0.16 1.20 -12.27
C LEU A 108 -0.96 0.23 -11.92
N THR A 109 -1.37 0.23 -10.66
CA THR A 109 -2.45 -0.63 -10.13
C THR A 109 -2.92 -0.11 -8.78
N THR A 110 -4.15 -0.46 -8.40
CA THR A 110 -4.60 -0.38 -7.01
C THR A 110 -4.12 -1.64 -6.31
N ASN A 111 -3.24 -1.51 -5.33
CA ASN A 111 -2.64 -2.63 -4.62
C ASN A 111 -3.38 -3.01 -3.34
N LEU A 112 -4.20 -2.09 -2.79
CA LEU A 112 -5.09 -2.36 -1.67
C LEU A 112 -6.43 -1.66 -1.88
N SER A 113 -7.54 -2.41 -1.69
CA SER A 113 -8.90 -1.89 -1.69
C SER A 113 -9.58 -2.19 -0.35
N GLY A 114 -10.62 -1.41 -0.03
CA GLY A 114 -11.35 -1.57 1.23
C GLY A 114 -10.62 -0.97 2.44
N ALA A 115 -9.65 -0.11 2.20
CA ALA A 115 -9.00 0.68 3.22
C ALA A 115 -9.94 1.78 3.76
N HIS A 116 -9.64 2.25 4.96
CA HIS A 116 -10.35 3.36 5.60
C HIS A 116 -9.32 4.38 6.12
N TYR A 117 -9.57 5.67 5.95
CA TYR A 117 -8.70 6.74 6.42
C TYR A 117 -9.53 7.95 6.80
N THR A 118 -9.55 8.33 8.09
CA THR A 118 -10.29 9.49 8.59
C THR A 118 -9.87 9.81 10.03
N LEU A 119 -10.69 10.56 10.77
CA LEU A 119 -10.50 10.79 12.20
C LEU A 119 -11.19 9.70 13.04
N ALA A 120 -10.55 9.34 14.14
CA ALA A 120 -11.12 8.46 15.15
C ALA A 120 -11.00 9.05 16.57
N VAL A 121 -11.80 8.51 17.46
CA VAL A 121 -11.80 8.79 18.89
C VAL A 121 -11.91 7.48 19.68
N PRO A 122 -11.47 7.42 20.95
CA PRO A 122 -11.77 6.26 21.81
C PRO A 122 -13.27 6.04 22.00
N ASP A 123 -13.71 4.79 22.13
CA ASP A 123 -15.13 4.41 22.24
C ASP A 123 -15.85 5.11 23.38
N TYR A 124 -15.16 5.37 24.53
CA TYR A 124 -15.77 6.12 25.64
C TYR A 124 -16.07 7.58 25.27
N VAL A 125 -15.32 8.16 24.31
CA VAL A 125 -15.58 9.52 23.80
C VAL A 125 -16.79 9.51 22.87
N THR A 126 -16.92 8.47 22.02
CA THR A 126 -18.11 8.24 21.18
C THR A 126 -19.36 8.04 22.06
N ALA A 127 -19.25 7.23 23.12
CA ALA A 127 -20.33 7.02 24.07
C ALA A 127 -20.76 8.30 24.78
N ALA A 128 -19.80 9.23 25.02
CA ALA A 128 -20.07 10.53 25.63
C ALA A 128 -20.61 11.58 24.64
N GLY A 129 -20.75 11.26 23.34
CA GLY A 129 -21.47 12.07 22.37
C GLY A 129 -20.66 12.66 21.21
N LEU A 130 -19.32 12.43 21.10
CA LEU A 130 -18.53 12.84 19.95
C LEU A 130 -18.53 11.72 18.92
N ARG A 131 -19.37 11.80 17.88
CA ARG A 131 -19.60 10.74 16.89
C ARG A 131 -19.35 11.17 15.45
N ASP A 132 -19.40 12.48 15.22
CA ASP A 132 -19.40 13.06 13.89
C ASP A 132 -18.44 14.25 13.85
N PHE A 133 -17.90 14.58 12.67
CA PHE A 133 -17.01 15.74 12.51
C PHE A 133 -17.63 17.05 13.01
N LYS A 134 -18.95 17.22 12.84
CA LYS A 134 -19.67 18.42 13.32
C LYS A 134 -19.68 18.53 14.87
N ASP A 135 -19.46 17.42 15.57
CA ASP A 135 -19.46 17.41 17.04
C ASP A 135 -18.13 17.94 17.62
N ILE A 136 -17.02 17.85 16.85
CA ILE A 136 -15.65 18.13 17.32
C ILE A 136 -15.55 19.53 17.92
N ALA A 137 -16.12 20.54 17.25
CA ALA A 137 -16.06 21.94 17.74
C ALA A 137 -16.69 22.11 19.13
N GLY A 138 -17.76 21.35 19.43
CA GLY A 138 -18.40 21.36 20.75
C GLY A 138 -17.55 20.73 21.86
N TRP A 139 -16.46 20.05 21.51
CA TRP A 139 -15.51 19.40 22.44
C TRP A 139 -14.21 20.17 22.58
N ALA A 140 -14.11 21.41 22.06
CA ALA A 140 -12.87 22.18 22.00
C ALA A 140 -12.11 22.23 23.33
N ASP A 141 -12.79 22.54 24.43
CA ASP A 141 -12.18 22.63 25.78
C ASP A 141 -11.62 21.26 26.22
N LYS A 142 -12.40 20.20 26.05
CA LYS A 142 -12.00 18.83 26.44
C LYS A 142 -10.88 18.26 25.58
N LEU A 143 -10.82 18.66 24.30
CA LEU A 143 -9.80 18.29 23.34
C LEU A 143 -8.61 19.25 23.33
N HIS A 144 -8.62 20.29 24.17
CA HIS A 144 -7.63 21.38 24.16
C HIS A 144 -7.47 21.99 22.77
N SER A 145 -8.57 22.03 21.99
CA SER A 145 -8.62 22.48 20.60
C SER A 145 -7.50 21.84 19.75
N THR A 146 -7.26 20.55 19.90
CA THR A 146 -6.15 19.83 19.23
C THR A 146 -6.66 18.59 18.52
N ILE A 147 -6.24 18.43 17.26
CA ILE A 147 -6.38 17.21 16.46
C ILE A 147 -4.97 16.63 16.28
N TYR A 148 -4.82 15.33 16.53
CA TYR A 148 -3.52 14.69 16.44
C TYR A 148 -3.34 14.06 15.05
N GLY A 149 -2.35 14.58 14.31
CA GLY A 149 -1.90 14.06 13.03
C GLY A 149 -0.58 13.29 13.15
N ILE A 150 -0.03 12.96 12.01
CA ILE A 150 1.24 12.26 11.90
C ILE A 150 2.35 13.21 11.40
N GLU A 151 3.31 12.78 10.57
CA GLU A 151 4.46 13.62 10.21
C GLU A 151 4.06 14.84 9.34
N PRO A 152 4.78 15.95 9.46
CA PRO A 152 4.58 17.14 8.64
C PRO A 152 4.67 16.82 7.14
N GLY A 153 3.73 17.35 6.36
CA GLY A 153 3.66 17.14 4.92
C GLY A 153 2.93 15.88 4.49
N ASN A 154 2.42 15.09 5.44
CA ASN A 154 1.50 13.99 5.18
C ASN A 154 0.19 14.51 4.54
N ASP A 155 -0.45 13.68 3.73
CA ASP A 155 -1.69 14.01 3.03
C ASP A 155 -2.88 14.21 3.99
N GLY A 156 -3.02 13.38 5.02
CA GLY A 156 -4.05 13.53 6.05
C GLY A 156 -3.88 14.81 6.86
N ASN A 157 -2.65 15.14 7.29
CA ASN A 157 -2.38 16.42 7.95
C ASN A 157 -2.75 17.60 7.05
N ARG A 158 -2.48 17.51 5.75
CA ARG A 158 -2.87 18.54 4.77
C ARG A 158 -4.38 18.76 4.75
N LEU A 159 -5.17 17.67 4.77
CA LEU A 159 -6.63 17.76 4.85
C LEU A 159 -7.07 18.42 6.17
N LEU A 160 -6.49 18.01 7.30
CA LEU A 160 -6.79 18.60 8.62
C LEU A 160 -6.44 20.08 8.69
N LEU A 161 -5.26 20.48 8.20
CA LEU A 161 -4.83 21.88 8.13
C LEU A 161 -5.78 22.70 7.24
N GLY A 162 -6.22 22.13 6.11
CA GLY A 162 -7.23 22.75 5.26
C GLY A 162 -8.56 22.99 5.98
N MET A 163 -9.05 21.99 6.71
CA MET A 163 -10.29 22.11 7.52
C MET A 163 -10.18 23.24 8.57
N VAL A 164 -9.04 23.30 9.27
CA VAL A 164 -8.78 24.38 10.25
C VAL A 164 -8.73 25.74 9.57
N GLN A 165 -8.01 25.84 8.45
CA GLN A 165 -7.87 27.10 7.69
C GLN A 165 -9.20 27.62 7.15
N HIS A 166 -10.06 26.73 6.64
CA HIS A 166 -11.37 27.09 6.08
C HIS A 166 -12.47 27.16 7.13
N ASN A 167 -12.16 26.87 8.41
CA ASN A 167 -13.11 26.75 9.49
C ASN A 167 -14.22 25.71 9.21
N ASP A 168 -13.88 24.62 8.50
CA ASP A 168 -14.82 23.56 8.25
C ASP A 168 -15.24 22.91 9.60
N PHE A 169 -16.51 22.56 9.74
CA PHE A 169 -17.10 22.04 10.98
C PHE A 169 -16.87 22.91 12.23
N GLY A 170 -16.52 24.21 12.05
CA GLY A 170 -16.24 25.12 13.17
C GLY A 170 -14.85 24.93 13.78
N LEU A 171 -13.90 24.32 13.06
CA LEU A 171 -12.58 23.94 13.59
C LEU A 171 -11.51 25.04 13.48
N GLY A 172 -11.86 26.28 13.09
CA GLY A 172 -10.90 27.37 12.88
C GLY A 172 -10.06 27.78 14.11
N LYS A 173 -10.44 27.32 15.32
CA LYS A 173 -9.66 27.51 16.56
C LYS A 173 -8.80 26.32 16.94
N PHE A 174 -8.92 25.23 16.20
CA PHE A 174 -8.13 24.02 16.45
C PHE A 174 -6.74 24.15 15.88
N LYS A 175 -5.84 23.35 16.40
CA LYS A 175 -4.50 23.12 15.85
C LYS A 175 -4.33 21.65 15.54
N VAL A 176 -3.56 21.38 14.49
CA VAL A 176 -3.10 20.03 14.17
C VAL A 176 -1.76 19.82 14.87
N ASN A 177 -1.69 18.79 15.72
CA ASN A 177 -0.44 18.39 16.36
C ASN A 177 0.26 17.38 15.43
N GLU A 178 1.20 17.87 14.63
CA GLU A 178 1.98 17.06 13.72
C GLU A 178 3.15 16.42 14.46
N SER A 179 3.37 15.11 14.25
CA SER A 179 4.46 14.37 14.93
C SER A 179 5.04 13.27 14.04
N SER A 180 4.68 12.04 14.30
CA SER A 180 4.91 10.83 13.49
C SER A 180 3.81 9.83 13.84
N GLU A 181 3.66 8.75 13.06
CA GLU A 181 2.73 7.65 13.40
C GLU A 181 2.95 7.19 14.85
N GLN A 182 4.17 6.83 15.23
CA GLN A 182 4.49 6.35 16.59
C GLN A 182 4.30 7.43 17.65
N GLY A 183 4.59 8.70 17.32
CA GLY A 183 4.35 9.85 18.20
C GLY A 183 2.88 10.05 18.48
N MET A 184 2.04 10.01 17.44
CA MET A 184 0.59 10.10 17.55
C MET A 184 0.02 8.92 18.36
N LEU A 185 0.40 7.67 18.03
CA LEU A 185 -0.07 6.48 18.75
C LEU A 185 0.34 6.48 20.22
N SER A 186 1.51 7.03 20.55
CA SER A 186 1.94 7.21 21.95
C SER A 186 1.06 8.21 22.70
N GLN A 187 0.57 9.26 22.03
CA GLN A 187 -0.41 10.20 22.62
C GLN A 187 -1.77 9.53 22.81
N VAL A 188 -2.22 8.77 21.82
CA VAL A 188 -3.49 8.00 21.89
C VAL A 188 -3.45 7.04 23.08
N SER A 189 -2.37 6.26 23.22
CA SER A 189 -2.18 5.32 24.34
C SER A 189 -2.25 6.03 25.69
N ARG A 190 -1.55 7.17 25.85
CA ARG A 190 -1.59 7.96 27.09
C ARG A 190 -2.99 8.52 27.39
N ALA A 191 -3.67 9.05 26.38
CA ALA A 191 -5.02 9.59 26.54
C ALA A 191 -6.01 8.49 26.97
N ILE A 192 -5.95 7.32 26.33
CA ILE A 192 -6.79 6.16 26.68
C ILE A 192 -6.52 5.70 28.11
N ALA A 193 -5.25 5.55 28.49
CA ALA A 193 -4.88 5.14 29.85
C ALA A 193 -5.35 6.13 30.92
N ALA A 194 -5.40 7.44 30.60
CA ALA A 194 -5.89 8.49 31.47
C ALA A 194 -7.40 8.76 31.32
N GLN A 195 -8.13 8.03 30.47
CA GLN A 195 -9.56 8.27 30.13
C GLN A 195 -9.82 9.71 29.65
N GLN A 196 -8.84 10.33 28.97
CA GLN A 196 -8.95 11.68 28.42
C GLN A 196 -9.42 11.65 26.97
N PRO A 197 -10.29 12.58 26.54
CA PRO A 197 -10.69 12.67 25.15
C PRO A 197 -9.51 13.01 24.25
N ILE A 198 -9.44 12.32 23.11
CA ILE A 198 -8.48 12.58 22.04
C ILE A 198 -9.15 12.35 20.69
N VAL A 199 -8.84 13.16 19.68
CA VAL A 199 -9.22 12.99 18.30
C VAL A 199 -7.95 12.96 17.45
N PHE A 200 -7.84 11.94 16.58
CA PHE A 200 -6.59 11.66 15.87
C PHE A 200 -6.85 11.05 14.51
N LEU A 201 -5.85 11.13 13.60
CA LEU A 201 -5.85 10.40 12.33
C LEU A 201 -5.78 8.89 12.60
N ALA A 202 -6.65 8.15 11.94
CA ALA A 202 -6.66 6.70 12.01
C ALA A 202 -6.96 6.10 10.65
N TRP A 203 -6.44 4.89 10.42
CA TRP A 203 -6.64 4.17 9.16
C TRP A 203 -6.70 2.67 9.36
N GLU A 204 -7.23 1.98 8.36
CA GLU A 204 -7.25 0.53 8.24
C GLU A 204 -6.71 0.16 6.85
N PRO A 205 -5.74 -0.78 6.73
CA PRO A 205 -5.19 -1.64 7.79
C PRO A 205 -4.27 -0.89 8.76
N HIS A 206 -4.40 -1.17 10.05
CA HIS A 206 -3.44 -0.79 11.08
C HIS A 206 -3.73 -1.54 12.39
N PRO A 207 -2.70 -2.06 13.12
CA PRO A 207 -2.85 -2.74 14.40
C PRO A 207 -3.56 -1.90 15.47
N MET A 208 -3.53 -0.55 15.39
CA MET A 208 -4.25 0.32 16.31
C MET A 208 -5.74 -0.05 16.44
N ASN A 209 -6.37 -0.57 15.36
CA ASN A 209 -7.77 -0.97 15.33
C ASN A 209 -8.04 -2.22 16.19
N MET A 210 -7.04 -3.03 16.43
CA MET A 210 -7.14 -4.20 17.32
C MET A 210 -6.66 -3.88 18.74
N HIS A 211 -5.69 -2.98 18.85
CA HIS A 211 -5.05 -2.63 20.13
C HIS A 211 -5.85 -1.62 20.95
N PHE A 212 -6.48 -0.65 20.27
CA PHE A 212 -7.30 0.37 20.91
C PHE A 212 -8.79 0.15 20.62
N HIS A 213 -9.64 0.38 21.59
CA HIS A 213 -11.08 0.47 21.40
C HIS A 213 -11.43 1.86 20.87
N ILE A 214 -11.50 2.00 19.55
CA ILE A 214 -11.68 3.27 18.85
C ILE A 214 -12.85 3.20 17.87
N THR A 215 -13.49 4.33 17.66
CA THR A 215 -14.56 4.52 16.69
C THR A 215 -14.15 5.60 15.69
N TYR A 216 -14.29 5.31 14.40
CA TYR A 216 -14.13 6.28 13.32
C TYR A 216 -15.31 7.26 13.33
N LEU A 217 -15.01 8.56 13.16
CA LEU A 217 -16.04 9.60 13.12
C LEU A 217 -16.74 9.61 11.76
N THR A 218 -18.06 9.82 11.77
CA THR A 218 -18.87 10.03 10.57
C THR A 218 -18.81 11.48 10.09
N GLY A 219 -19.32 11.74 8.87
CA GLY A 219 -19.47 13.10 8.33
C GLY A 219 -18.21 13.68 7.69
N GLY A 220 -17.10 12.95 7.67
CA GLY A 220 -15.84 13.36 7.05
C GLY A 220 -15.69 13.01 5.57
N ASP A 221 -16.68 12.35 4.95
CA ASP A 221 -16.58 11.75 3.61
C ASP A 221 -16.21 12.75 2.50
N LYS A 222 -16.65 14.01 2.62
CA LYS A 222 -16.29 15.06 1.65
C LYS A 222 -14.83 15.46 1.69
N ILE A 223 -14.14 15.17 2.78
CA ILE A 223 -12.74 15.52 3.02
C ILE A 223 -11.85 14.29 2.77
N PHE A 224 -12.16 13.16 3.42
CA PHE A 224 -11.36 11.96 3.42
C PHE A 224 -11.81 10.90 2.41
N GLY A 225 -13.00 11.06 1.80
CA GLY A 225 -13.66 10.00 1.02
C GLY A 225 -14.48 9.05 1.90
N ALA A 226 -15.45 8.38 1.28
CA ALA A 226 -16.27 7.35 1.96
C ALA A 226 -15.51 6.03 2.14
N SER A 227 -14.45 5.82 1.37
CA SER A 227 -13.52 4.68 1.45
C SER A 227 -12.17 5.11 0.91
N ALA A 228 -11.12 4.40 1.28
CA ALA A 228 -9.79 4.61 0.75
C ALA A 228 -9.31 3.42 -0.07
N SER A 229 -8.38 3.68 -0.96
CA SER A 229 -7.60 2.66 -1.67
C SER A 229 -6.13 3.08 -1.72
N VAL A 230 -5.24 2.11 -1.81
CA VAL A 230 -3.81 2.39 -1.95
C VAL A 230 -3.35 1.96 -3.33
N ASN A 231 -2.55 2.80 -3.98
CA ASN A 231 -2.09 2.57 -5.34
C ASN A 231 -0.57 2.45 -5.42
N THR A 232 -0.12 1.63 -6.35
CA THR A 232 1.27 1.61 -6.80
C THR A 232 1.46 2.66 -7.87
N ILE A 233 2.29 3.65 -7.61
CA ILE A 233 2.71 4.70 -8.54
C ILE A 233 4.12 4.38 -9.03
N VAL A 234 4.34 4.48 -10.32
CA VAL A 234 5.67 4.33 -10.93
C VAL A 234 6.05 5.59 -11.70
N ARG A 235 7.36 5.84 -11.87
CA ARG A 235 7.80 6.89 -12.78
C ARG A 235 7.32 6.59 -14.20
N ASN A 236 7.06 7.64 -14.97
CA ASN A 236 6.56 7.49 -16.33
C ASN A 236 7.47 6.57 -17.19
N GLY A 237 6.87 5.64 -17.91
CA GLY A 237 7.52 4.69 -18.78
C GLY A 237 8.21 3.52 -18.07
N TYR A 238 8.17 3.45 -16.71
CA TYR A 238 8.90 2.42 -15.97
C TYR A 238 8.45 0.99 -16.33
N ALA A 239 7.15 0.76 -16.41
CA ALA A 239 6.60 -0.57 -16.69
C ALA A 239 6.86 -1.01 -18.15
N GLN A 240 7.11 -0.06 -19.07
CA GLN A 240 7.51 -0.35 -20.44
C GLN A 240 9.02 -0.59 -20.54
N GLU A 241 9.83 0.16 -19.80
CA GLU A 241 11.29 -0.02 -19.73
C GLU A 241 11.66 -1.34 -19.01
N CYS A 242 10.90 -1.71 -17.98
CA CYS A 242 11.13 -2.86 -17.10
C CYS A 242 9.85 -3.73 -17.02
N PRO A 243 9.48 -4.40 -18.13
CA PRO A 243 8.18 -5.08 -18.24
C PRO A 243 8.00 -6.25 -17.28
N ASN A 244 9.07 -6.92 -16.87
CA ASN A 244 9.02 -8.02 -15.92
C ASN A 244 8.75 -7.51 -14.49
N VAL A 245 9.48 -6.50 -14.02
CA VAL A 245 9.17 -5.82 -12.74
C VAL A 245 7.80 -5.17 -12.81
N GLY A 246 7.44 -4.51 -13.93
CA GLY A 246 6.10 -3.92 -14.12
C GLY A 246 4.99 -4.95 -14.01
N ARG A 247 5.19 -6.18 -14.51
CA ARG A 247 4.25 -7.30 -14.37
C ARG A 247 4.10 -7.71 -12.90
N LEU A 248 5.21 -7.92 -12.22
CA LEU A 248 5.20 -8.22 -10.79
C LEU A 248 4.40 -7.17 -10.01
N LEU A 249 4.75 -5.90 -10.16
CA LEU A 249 4.10 -4.79 -9.43
C LEU A 249 2.58 -4.71 -9.68
N LYS A 250 2.11 -5.01 -10.91
CA LYS A 250 0.68 -5.08 -11.22
C LYS A 250 -0.03 -6.23 -10.53
N GLN A 251 0.68 -7.31 -10.24
CA GLN A 251 0.14 -8.52 -9.61
C GLN A 251 0.19 -8.46 -8.08
N LEU A 252 1.00 -7.57 -7.50
CA LEU A 252 1.07 -7.36 -6.06
C LEU A 252 -0.18 -6.61 -5.59
N VAL A 253 -1.20 -7.38 -5.23
CA VAL A 253 -2.45 -6.90 -4.63
C VAL A 253 -2.58 -7.53 -3.26
N PHE A 254 -2.73 -6.69 -2.26
CA PHE A 254 -2.78 -7.05 -0.85
C PHE A 254 -4.22 -7.12 -0.34
N THR A 255 -4.40 -7.70 0.81
CA THR A 255 -5.64 -7.64 1.60
C THR A 255 -5.38 -6.88 2.88
N VAL A 256 -6.44 -6.29 3.45
CA VAL A 256 -6.38 -5.64 4.76
C VAL A 256 -5.79 -6.58 5.83
N GLN A 257 -6.16 -7.87 5.77
CA GLN A 257 -5.64 -8.87 6.70
C GLN A 257 -4.12 -9.08 6.53
N ALA A 258 -3.64 -9.25 5.29
CA ALA A 258 -2.22 -9.47 5.00
C ALA A 258 -1.35 -8.30 5.50
N GLU A 259 -1.79 -7.07 5.27
CA GLU A 259 -1.07 -5.89 5.75
C GLU A 259 -1.12 -5.80 7.28
N ASN A 260 -2.28 -6.01 7.92
CA ASN A 260 -2.39 -6.02 9.38
C ASN A 260 -1.44 -7.04 10.03
N GLU A 261 -1.33 -8.26 9.49
CA GLU A 261 -0.42 -9.30 10.00
C GLU A 261 1.05 -8.88 9.92
N MET A 262 1.47 -8.31 8.79
CA MET A 262 2.84 -7.80 8.63
C MET A 262 3.12 -6.60 9.52
N MET A 263 2.19 -5.65 9.59
CA MET A 263 2.30 -4.47 10.43
C MET A 263 2.37 -4.82 11.91
N GLN A 264 1.57 -5.79 12.37
CA GLN A 264 1.63 -6.28 13.75
C GLN A 264 3.01 -6.84 14.10
N ALA A 265 3.58 -7.66 13.21
CA ALA A 265 4.92 -8.19 13.41
C ALA A 265 5.98 -7.06 13.51
N ILE A 266 5.84 -5.99 12.73
CA ILE A 266 6.78 -4.88 12.68
C ILE A 266 6.59 -3.96 13.90
N SER A 267 5.37 -3.46 14.15
CA SER A 267 5.12 -2.40 15.12
C SER A 267 4.95 -2.90 16.56
N GLU A 268 4.30 -4.04 16.76
CA GLU A 268 4.01 -4.58 18.11
C GLU A 268 5.07 -5.60 18.55
N ASN A 269 5.47 -6.51 17.65
CA ASN A 269 6.46 -7.55 17.99
C ASN A 269 7.91 -7.08 17.72
N HIS A 270 8.08 -5.85 17.21
CA HIS A 270 9.38 -5.22 16.94
C HIS A 270 10.31 -6.06 16.05
N VAL A 271 9.72 -6.86 15.15
CA VAL A 271 10.49 -7.63 14.16
C VAL A 271 10.93 -6.67 13.05
N PRO A 272 12.23 -6.63 12.68
CA PRO A 272 12.70 -5.82 11.56
C PRO A 272 11.88 -6.11 10.29
N ALA A 273 11.41 -5.08 9.59
CA ALA A 273 10.49 -5.21 8.46
C ALA A 273 10.94 -6.20 7.36
N PRO A 274 12.23 -6.23 6.94
CA PRO A 274 12.70 -7.24 5.98
C PRO A 274 12.51 -8.68 6.48
N LEU A 275 12.66 -8.89 7.79
CA LEU A 275 12.49 -10.21 8.40
C LEU A 275 11.02 -10.56 8.59
N ALA A 276 10.20 -9.61 9.09
CA ALA A 276 8.77 -9.79 9.30
C ALA A 276 8.06 -10.17 7.99
N THR A 277 8.33 -9.44 6.93
CA THR A 277 7.72 -9.68 5.61
C THR A 277 8.23 -10.96 4.96
N LYS A 278 9.51 -11.33 5.18
CA LYS A 278 10.05 -12.62 4.76
C LYS A 278 9.40 -13.79 5.52
N GLN A 279 9.16 -13.64 6.81
CA GLN A 279 8.45 -14.62 7.63
C GLN A 279 7.00 -14.78 7.18
N TRP A 280 6.33 -13.66 6.90
CA TRP A 280 4.96 -13.67 6.38
C TRP A 280 4.86 -14.41 5.03
N LEU A 281 5.78 -14.14 4.08
CA LEU A 281 5.85 -14.85 2.80
C LEU A 281 6.08 -16.36 2.97
N LYS A 282 6.83 -16.78 4.00
CA LYS A 282 7.00 -18.20 4.32
C LYS A 282 5.74 -18.84 4.87
N ALA A 283 4.96 -18.11 5.64
CA ALA A 283 3.71 -18.57 6.22
C ALA A 283 2.57 -18.62 5.19
N HIS A 284 2.65 -17.80 4.12
CA HIS A 284 1.63 -17.65 3.08
C HIS A 284 2.20 -17.91 1.67
N PRO A 285 2.82 -19.08 1.41
CA PRO A 285 3.49 -19.33 0.13
C PRO A 285 2.55 -19.40 -1.06
N GLU A 286 1.25 -19.57 -0.85
CA GLU A 286 0.19 -19.63 -1.88
C GLU A 286 0.02 -18.30 -2.63
N VAL A 287 0.34 -17.15 -2.02
CA VAL A 287 0.23 -15.85 -2.70
C VAL A 287 1.24 -15.72 -3.85
N LEU A 288 2.38 -16.43 -3.73
CA LEU A 288 3.45 -16.38 -4.73
C LEU A 288 3.01 -16.92 -6.09
N ASP A 289 2.12 -17.91 -6.14
CA ASP A 289 1.64 -18.49 -7.39
C ASP A 289 0.93 -17.43 -8.25
N LYS A 290 0.11 -16.58 -7.63
CA LYS A 290 -0.60 -15.48 -8.29
C LYS A 290 0.35 -14.32 -8.61
N TRP A 291 1.17 -13.91 -7.64
CA TRP A 291 2.03 -12.73 -7.80
C TRP A 291 3.16 -12.94 -8.79
N LEU A 292 3.63 -14.17 -8.96
CA LEU A 292 4.75 -14.52 -9.85
C LEU A 292 4.30 -15.19 -11.17
N ALA A 293 3.00 -15.19 -11.47
CA ALA A 293 2.51 -15.75 -12.72
C ALA A 293 3.13 -15.07 -13.95
N GLY A 294 3.90 -15.82 -14.73
CA GLY A 294 4.58 -15.32 -15.95
C GLY A 294 5.72 -14.32 -15.67
N VAL A 295 6.18 -14.23 -14.43
CA VAL A 295 7.34 -13.43 -14.01
C VAL A 295 8.59 -14.30 -14.04
N VAL A 296 9.72 -13.70 -14.42
CA VAL A 296 11.03 -14.39 -14.55
C VAL A 296 12.10 -13.72 -13.67
N THR A 297 13.15 -14.44 -13.39
CA THR A 297 14.36 -13.92 -12.72
C THR A 297 15.16 -13.02 -13.66
N THR A 298 16.18 -12.35 -13.13
CA THR A 298 17.08 -11.50 -13.94
C THR A 298 17.87 -12.26 -15.02
N ASP A 299 17.97 -13.58 -14.91
CA ASP A 299 18.59 -14.47 -15.90
C ASP A 299 17.58 -15.23 -16.79
N GLY A 300 16.28 -14.92 -16.64
CA GLY A 300 15.21 -15.46 -17.50
C GLY A 300 14.61 -16.79 -17.03
N ALA A 301 15.02 -17.32 -15.86
CA ALA A 301 14.39 -18.50 -15.29
C ALA A 301 13.00 -18.16 -14.68
N PRO A 302 12.08 -19.12 -14.51
CA PRO A 302 10.82 -18.86 -13.81
C PRO A 302 11.06 -18.33 -12.39
N ALA A 303 10.37 -17.22 -12.02
CA ALA A 303 10.61 -16.55 -10.75
C ALA A 303 10.11 -17.36 -9.53
N LEU A 304 9.02 -18.09 -9.65
CA LEU A 304 8.41 -18.81 -8.53
C LEU A 304 9.36 -19.79 -7.84
N PRO A 305 10.05 -20.70 -8.54
CA PRO A 305 11.02 -21.59 -7.89
C PRO A 305 12.19 -20.83 -7.25
N ALA A 306 12.68 -19.79 -7.89
CA ALA A 306 13.80 -18.98 -7.38
C ALA A 306 13.43 -18.25 -6.08
N VAL A 307 12.24 -17.61 -6.05
CA VAL A 307 11.73 -16.93 -4.86
C VAL A 307 11.44 -17.94 -3.74
N ARG A 308 10.84 -19.10 -4.03
CA ARG A 308 10.65 -20.16 -3.03
C ARG A 308 12.00 -20.62 -2.44
N ALA A 309 13.01 -20.86 -3.27
CA ALA A 309 14.36 -21.22 -2.81
C ALA A 309 14.99 -20.12 -1.93
N PHE A 310 14.88 -18.84 -2.33
CA PHE A 310 15.35 -17.67 -1.55
C PHE A 310 14.66 -17.58 -0.19
N LEU A 311 13.40 -17.94 -0.13
CA LEU A 311 12.63 -17.98 1.12
C LEU A 311 12.94 -19.23 1.95
N GLY A 312 13.61 -20.26 1.41
CA GLY A 312 13.84 -21.55 2.06
C GLY A 312 12.58 -22.41 2.12
N LEU A 313 11.70 -22.29 1.13
CA LEU A 313 10.53 -23.13 0.91
C LEU A 313 10.90 -24.29 -0.05
N GLN A 314 10.37 -25.47 0.21
CA GLN A 314 10.51 -26.63 -0.68
C GLN A 314 9.54 -26.58 -1.84
#